data_185e506aec54fed0823fd9117fa09801
#
_entry.id   185e506aec54fed0823fd9117fa09801
#
_cell.length_a   1.000
_cell.length_b   1.000
_cell.length_c   1.000
_cell.angle_alpha   90.00
_cell.angle_beta   90.00
_cell.angle_gamma   90.00
#
_symmetry.space_group_name_H-M   'P 1'
#
loop_
_entity.id
_entity.type
_entity.pdbx_description
1 polymer ?
#
loop_
_entity_poly.entity_id
_entity_poly.type
_entity_poly.pdbx_seq_one_letter_code
_entity_poly.pdbx_strand_id
1 'polypeptide(L)'
;MDNIILNVAINLINCHKNKFSLIFPKYFNKSKELLRISEQESKILFSNEFIKNNIKFAVEVPTESKHMQTGKTPKSARFDLVTYKNDCNFDWVIELKSKNPPLKHFTKDFEKMVLTDTNCIWFHTLKNSDKGTFDVLIKKINIGINEKINNFIGKHNWKIIFVVLEKRKLYTLDLLLESKKYDQIKSIDQFKKKEL
;
A
#
# COMPACT_ATOMS: atom_id res chain seq x y z
N MET A 1 12.04 -8.77 -1.87
CA MET A 1 10.75 -8.03 -1.89
C MET A 1 10.38 -7.53 -3.29
N ASP A 2 11.28 -6.95 -4.08
CA ASP A 2 10.97 -6.35 -5.41
C ASP A 2 10.35 -7.32 -6.41
N ASN A 3 10.84 -8.56 -6.50
CA ASN A 3 10.25 -9.60 -7.36
C ASN A 3 8.80 -9.94 -6.95
N ILE A 4 8.52 -9.95 -5.66
CA ILE A 4 7.17 -10.21 -5.15
C ILE A 4 6.22 -9.06 -5.54
N ILE A 5 6.65 -7.81 -5.34
CA ILE A 5 5.89 -6.64 -5.75
C ILE A 5 5.58 -6.67 -7.25
N LEU A 6 6.58 -7.00 -8.05
CA LEU A 6 6.44 -7.11 -9.50
C LEU A 6 5.43 -8.20 -9.89
N ASN A 7 5.54 -9.40 -9.29
CA ASN A 7 4.63 -10.51 -9.56
C ASN A 7 3.19 -10.16 -9.15
N VAL A 8 3.00 -9.53 -7.99
CA VAL A 8 1.68 -9.05 -7.54
C VAL A 8 1.10 -8.05 -8.55
N ALA A 9 1.89 -7.07 -9.00
CA ALA A 9 1.46 -6.08 -9.98
C ALA A 9 1.07 -6.71 -11.32
N ILE A 10 1.89 -7.64 -11.85
CA ILE A 10 1.58 -8.39 -13.08
C ILE A 10 0.27 -9.16 -12.93
N ASN A 11 0.10 -9.88 -11.82
CA ASN A 11 -1.08 -10.67 -11.56
C ASN A 11 -2.34 -9.79 -11.43
N LEU A 12 -2.28 -8.65 -10.74
CA LEU A 12 -3.38 -7.68 -10.67
C LEU A 12 -3.81 -7.21 -12.05
N ILE A 13 -2.85 -6.83 -12.90
CA ILE A 13 -3.10 -6.33 -14.25
C ILE A 13 -3.72 -7.43 -15.12
N ASN A 14 -3.17 -8.65 -15.08
CA ASN A 14 -3.68 -9.78 -15.85
C ASN A 14 -5.09 -10.18 -15.41
N CYS A 15 -5.34 -10.22 -14.11
CA CYS A 15 -6.66 -10.50 -13.56
C CYS A 15 -7.68 -9.43 -13.98
N HIS A 16 -7.30 -8.16 -13.97
CA HIS A 16 -8.16 -7.07 -14.43
C HIS A 16 -8.46 -7.15 -15.93
N LYS A 17 -7.46 -7.46 -16.76
CA LYS A 17 -7.60 -7.59 -18.22
C LYS A 17 -8.55 -8.71 -18.61
N ASN A 18 -8.44 -9.84 -17.93
CA ASN A 18 -9.13 -11.08 -18.34
C ASN A 18 -10.61 -11.12 -17.94
N LYS A 19 -11.21 -10.08 -17.44
CA LYS A 19 -12.64 -9.91 -17.06
C LYS A 19 -13.31 -11.11 -16.33
N PHE A 20 -12.67 -12.28 -16.33
CA PHE A 20 -13.09 -13.52 -15.69
C PHE A 20 -12.34 -13.81 -14.39
N SER A 21 -11.65 -12.80 -13.86
CA SER A 21 -10.89 -12.97 -12.63
C SER A 21 -11.81 -13.30 -11.47
N LEU A 22 -11.51 -14.37 -10.76
CA LEU A 22 -12.14 -14.71 -9.48
C LEU A 22 -11.75 -13.73 -8.35
N ILE A 23 -10.78 -12.86 -8.58
CA ILE A 23 -10.24 -11.93 -7.58
C ILE A 23 -11.05 -10.65 -7.52
N PHE A 24 -11.35 -10.03 -8.68
CA PHE A 24 -12.16 -8.81 -8.71
C PHE A 24 -13.64 -9.12 -8.73
N PRO A 25 -14.41 -8.78 -7.68
CA PRO A 25 -15.82 -9.01 -7.67
C PRO A 25 -16.53 -8.14 -8.71
N LYS A 26 -17.45 -8.75 -9.45
CA LYS A 26 -18.29 -8.08 -10.42
C LYS A 26 -19.52 -7.50 -9.75
N TYR A 27 -19.99 -6.37 -10.24
CA TYR A 27 -21.29 -5.82 -9.87
C TYR A 27 -21.93 -5.11 -11.06
N PHE A 28 -23.22 -4.99 -11.03
CA PHE A 28 -23.99 -4.33 -12.09
C PHE A 28 -24.40 -2.94 -11.62
N ASN A 29 -24.16 -1.95 -12.48
CA ASN A 29 -24.65 -0.59 -12.29
C ASN A 29 -25.27 -0.11 -13.60
N LYS A 30 -26.58 0.21 -13.59
CA LYS A 30 -27.34 0.66 -14.77
C LYS A 30 -27.09 -0.26 -15.98
N SER A 31 -27.25 -1.56 -15.80
CA SER A 31 -27.05 -2.60 -16.83
C SER A 31 -25.62 -2.75 -17.36
N LYS A 32 -24.63 -2.11 -16.73
CA LYS A 32 -23.21 -2.31 -17.06
C LYS A 32 -22.53 -3.17 -16.00
N GLU A 33 -21.83 -4.21 -16.46
CA GLU A 33 -20.97 -5.01 -15.61
C GLU A 33 -19.69 -4.24 -15.30
N LEU A 34 -19.37 -4.05 -14.03
CA LEU A 34 -18.19 -3.36 -13.55
C LEU A 34 -17.38 -4.25 -12.63
N LEU A 35 -16.06 -4.16 -12.71
CA LEU A 35 -15.16 -4.76 -11.75
C LEU A 35 -14.95 -3.81 -10.56
N ARG A 36 -15.15 -4.33 -9.37
CA ARG A 36 -14.82 -3.61 -8.14
C ARG A 36 -13.34 -3.80 -7.84
N ILE A 37 -12.63 -2.72 -7.61
CA ILE A 37 -11.24 -2.72 -7.16
C ILE A 37 -11.23 -2.38 -5.68
N SER A 38 -10.59 -3.21 -4.87
CA SER A 38 -10.42 -3.00 -3.43
C SER A 38 -8.99 -3.40 -3.00
N GLU A 39 -8.70 -3.31 -1.73
CA GLU A 39 -7.41 -3.70 -1.16
C GLU A 39 -7.28 -5.23 -1.04
N GLN A 40 -8.42 -5.94 -1.04
CA GLN A 40 -8.46 -7.39 -0.82
C GLN A 40 -7.76 -8.17 -1.94
N GLU A 41 -7.88 -7.73 -3.20
CA GLU A 41 -7.21 -8.36 -4.34
C GLU A 41 -5.69 -8.35 -4.16
N SER A 42 -5.15 -7.21 -3.76
CA SER A 42 -3.72 -7.08 -3.46
C SER A 42 -3.31 -7.96 -2.29
N LYS A 43 -4.12 -8.00 -1.23
CA LYS A 43 -3.87 -8.84 -0.04
C LYS A 43 -3.77 -10.32 -0.40
N ILE A 44 -4.72 -10.83 -1.17
CA ILE A 44 -4.73 -12.23 -1.64
C ILE A 44 -3.49 -12.55 -2.46
N LEU A 45 -3.11 -11.67 -3.40
CA LEU A 45 -1.97 -11.91 -4.27
C LEU A 45 -0.64 -11.84 -3.53
N PHE A 46 -0.46 -10.90 -2.59
CA PHE A 46 0.71 -10.86 -1.72
C PHE A 46 0.82 -12.13 -0.88
N SER A 47 -0.29 -12.55 -0.25
CA SER A 47 -0.29 -13.77 0.56
C SER A 47 0.11 -15.00 -0.26
N ASN A 48 -0.40 -15.12 -1.49
CA ASN A 48 -0.05 -16.21 -2.40
C ASN A 48 1.45 -16.18 -2.79
N GLU A 49 2.00 -15.00 -3.10
CA GLU A 49 3.43 -14.87 -3.42
C GLU A 49 4.31 -15.16 -2.20
N PHE A 50 3.88 -14.79 -0.99
CA PHE A 50 4.62 -15.13 0.24
C PHE A 50 4.64 -16.63 0.49
N ILE A 51 3.51 -17.32 0.32
CA ILE A 51 3.45 -18.80 0.43
C ILE A 51 4.38 -19.46 -0.59
N LYS A 52 4.33 -19.05 -1.86
CA LYS A 52 5.19 -19.60 -2.92
C LYS A 52 6.68 -19.43 -2.67
N ASN A 53 7.06 -18.37 -1.97
CA ASN A 53 8.45 -18.05 -1.67
C ASN A 53 8.88 -18.45 -0.24
N ASN A 54 8.07 -19.22 0.49
CA ASN A 54 8.31 -19.65 1.88
C ASN A 54 8.62 -18.47 2.83
N ILE A 55 7.96 -17.32 2.62
CA ILE A 55 8.10 -16.15 3.48
C ILE A 55 7.08 -16.25 4.62
N LYS A 56 7.56 -16.15 5.86
CA LYS A 56 6.67 -16.05 7.03
C LYS A 56 5.94 -14.71 7.00
N PHE A 57 4.62 -14.73 7.11
CA PHE A 57 3.79 -13.52 7.11
C PHE A 57 2.52 -13.68 7.95
N ALA A 58 1.89 -12.57 8.27
CA ALA A 58 0.56 -12.53 8.85
C ALA A 58 -0.28 -11.39 8.21
N VAL A 59 -1.60 -11.51 8.33
CA VAL A 59 -2.57 -10.54 7.86
C VAL A 59 -3.29 -9.89 9.04
N GLU A 60 -3.75 -8.63 8.88
CA GLU A 60 -4.53 -7.90 9.89
C GLU A 60 -3.86 -7.88 11.28
N VAL A 61 -2.54 -7.65 11.32
CA VAL A 61 -1.74 -7.69 12.54
C VAL A 61 -2.03 -6.45 13.39
N PRO A 62 -2.49 -6.61 14.65
CA PRO A 62 -2.73 -5.50 15.54
C PRO A 62 -1.47 -4.69 15.80
N THR A 63 -1.60 -3.36 15.82
CA THR A 63 -0.54 -2.46 16.26
C THR A 63 -0.66 -2.20 17.76
N GLU A 64 0.42 -1.76 18.40
CA GLU A 64 0.37 -1.31 19.80
C GLU A 64 -0.44 -0.02 19.95
N SER A 65 -0.52 0.79 18.89
CA SER A 65 -1.27 2.04 18.91
C SER A 65 -2.79 1.78 18.93
N LYS A 66 -3.48 2.40 19.90
CA LYS A 66 -4.95 2.36 19.99
C LYS A 66 -5.54 3.61 19.36
N HIS A 67 -6.47 3.45 18.43
CA HIS A 67 -7.23 4.56 17.87
C HIS A 67 -8.64 4.62 18.48
N MET A 68 -9.02 5.80 19.00
CA MET A 68 -10.38 6.05 19.45
C MET A 68 -11.30 6.31 18.24
N GLN A 69 -12.31 5.46 18.07
CA GLN A 69 -13.46 5.80 17.26
C GLN A 69 -14.47 6.54 18.16
N THR A 70 -15.01 7.66 17.67
CA THR A 70 -15.97 8.49 18.40
C THR A 70 -17.09 7.61 19.01
N GLY A 71 -17.22 7.62 20.34
CA GLY A 71 -18.27 6.90 21.08
C GLY A 71 -18.08 5.38 21.22
N LYS A 72 -16.90 4.82 20.95
CA LYS A 72 -16.62 3.37 21.06
C LYS A 72 -15.33 3.11 21.84
N THR A 73 -15.22 1.89 22.39
CA THR A 73 -13.99 1.40 23.01
C THR A 73 -12.80 1.53 22.05
N PRO A 74 -11.61 1.95 22.52
CA PRO A 74 -10.43 2.03 21.72
C PRO A 74 -10.10 0.67 21.06
N LYS A 75 -9.98 0.65 19.75
CA LYS A 75 -9.53 -0.53 19.00
C LYS A 75 -8.12 -0.33 18.53
N SER A 76 -7.28 -1.36 18.60
CA SER A 76 -5.96 -1.32 17.98
C SER A 76 -6.11 -1.14 16.47
N ALA A 77 -5.26 -0.32 15.87
CA ALA A 77 -5.09 -0.30 14.43
C ALA A 77 -4.51 -1.66 13.99
N ARG A 78 -4.57 -1.95 12.70
CA ARG A 78 -3.97 -3.17 12.15
C ARG A 78 -3.16 -2.82 10.91
N PHE A 79 -2.06 -3.53 10.74
CA PHE A 79 -1.36 -3.58 9.46
C PHE A 79 -2.08 -4.56 8.54
N ASP A 80 -2.18 -4.24 7.25
CA ASP A 80 -2.81 -5.14 6.29
C ASP A 80 -2.03 -6.45 6.14
N LEU A 81 -0.70 -6.36 6.03
CA LEU A 81 0.21 -7.48 5.94
C LEU A 81 1.53 -7.17 6.64
N VAL A 82 2.13 -8.17 7.24
CA VAL A 82 3.52 -8.11 7.73
C VAL A 82 4.30 -9.33 7.29
N THR A 83 5.60 -9.19 7.05
CA THR A 83 6.53 -10.31 6.92
C THR A 83 7.50 -10.34 8.10
N TYR A 84 8.06 -11.49 8.39
CA TYR A 84 8.91 -11.70 9.57
C TYR A 84 10.33 -12.07 9.16
N LYS A 85 11.34 -11.46 9.83
CA LYS A 85 12.73 -11.91 9.79
C LYS A 85 12.91 -13.20 10.59
N ASN A 86 12.25 -13.24 11.76
CA ASN A 86 12.18 -14.34 12.69
C ASN A 86 10.81 -14.31 13.36
N ASP A 87 10.56 -15.17 14.32
CA ASP A 87 9.22 -15.34 14.90
C ASP A 87 8.68 -14.11 15.65
N CYS A 88 9.51 -13.12 15.96
CA CYS A 88 9.12 -11.93 16.74
C CYS A 88 9.30 -10.61 16.02
N ASN A 89 10.21 -10.50 15.04
CA ASN A 89 10.57 -9.22 14.43
C ASN A 89 10.03 -9.10 13.02
N PHE A 90 9.37 -7.98 12.74
CA PHE A 90 8.94 -7.66 11.39
C PHE A 90 10.13 -7.41 10.46
N ASP A 91 10.01 -7.86 9.21
CA ASP A 91 10.92 -7.50 8.12
C ASP A 91 10.33 -6.37 7.28
N TRP A 92 9.07 -6.52 6.88
CA TRP A 92 8.30 -5.51 6.15
C TRP A 92 6.90 -5.40 6.72
N VAL A 93 6.43 -4.16 6.82
CA VAL A 93 5.03 -3.81 7.02
C VAL A 93 4.47 -3.30 5.71
N ILE A 94 3.28 -3.76 5.32
CA ILE A 94 2.65 -3.43 4.05
C ILE A 94 1.26 -2.88 4.32
N GLU A 95 1.02 -1.65 3.86
CA GLU A 95 -0.30 -1.02 3.83
C GLU A 95 -0.82 -0.99 2.39
N LEU A 96 -2.03 -1.49 2.21
CA LEU A 96 -2.69 -1.61 0.92
C LEU A 96 -3.72 -0.51 0.74
N LYS A 97 -3.77 0.08 -0.44
CA LYS A 97 -4.76 1.09 -0.80
C LYS A 97 -5.34 0.85 -2.17
N SER A 98 -6.59 1.28 -2.32
CA SER A 98 -7.27 1.32 -3.60
C SER A 98 -7.99 2.66 -3.79
N LYS A 99 -8.19 3.07 -5.03
CA LYS A 99 -8.88 4.31 -5.40
C LYS A 99 -8.16 5.57 -4.85
N ASN A 100 -8.93 6.58 -4.43
CA ASN A 100 -8.42 7.82 -3.85
C ASN A 100 -9.13 8.10 -2.50
N PRO A 101 -8.71 7.44 -1.42
CA PRO A 101 -9.34 7.63 -0.12
C PRO A 101 -9.14 9.04 0.45
N PRO A 102 -9.97 9.48 1.42
CA PRO A 102 -9.79 10.74 2.13
C PRO A 102 -8.44 10.87 2.82
N LEU A 103 -7.94 12.10 2.97
CA LEU A 103 -6.64 12.39 3.61
C LEU A 103 -6.47 11.73 4.99
N LYS A 104 -7.50 11.76 5.82
CA LYS A 104 -7.49 11.14 7.17
C LYS A 104 -7.10 9.67 7.18
N HIS A 105 -7.33 8.93 6.08
CA HIS A 105 -6.92 7.53 5.98
C HIS A 105 -5.42 7.43 5.70
N PHE A 106 -4.88 8.34 4.87
CA PHE A 106 -3.43 8.42 4.66
C PHE A 106 -2.69 8.73 5.95
N THR A 107 -3.08 9.80 6.66
CA THR A 107 -2.45 10.21 7.92
C THR A 107 -2.45 9.08 8.95
N LYS A 108 -3.59 8.39 9.11
CA LYS A 108 -3.71 7.26 10.04
C LYS A 108 -2.76 6.11 9.70
N ASP A 109 -2.66 5.77 8.42
CA ASP A 109 -1.84 4.63 8.01
C ASP A 109 -0.34 4.98 8.06
N PHE A 110 0.04 6.20 7.67
CA PHE A 110 1.42 6.66 7.83
C PHE A 110 1.81 6.79 9.30
N GLU A 111 0.88 7.16 10.20
CA GLU A 111 1.14 7.13 11.64
C GLU A 111 1.52 5.73 12.12
N LYS A 112 0.79 4.70 11.71
CA LYS A 112 1.13 3.31 12.04
C LYS A 112 2.52 2.94 11.52
N MET A 113 2.80 3.26 10.24
CA MET A 113 4.06 2.91 9.59
C MET A 113 5.25 3.65 10.21
N VAL A 114 5.10 4.92 10.57
CA VAL A 114 6.15 5.74 11.20
C VAL A 114 6.50 5.26 12.60
N LEU A 115 5.51 4.77 13.36
CA LEU A 115 5.72 4.24 14.72
C LEU A 115 6.30 2.81 14.73
N THR A 116 6.47 2.21 13.57
CA THR A 116 7.01 0.86 13.44
C THR A 116 8.48 0.93 13.08
N ASP A 117 9.33 0.31 13.91
CA ASP A 117 10.78 0.25 13.70
C ASP A 117 11.14 -0.83 12.67
N THR A 118 10.68 -0.66 11.41
CA THR A 118 10.93 -1.62 10.33
C THR A 118 10.75 -1.02 8.94
N ASN A 119 11.08 -1.77 7.90
CA ASN A 119 10.85 -1.38 6.51
C ASN A 119 9.35 -1.36 6.19
N CYS A 120 8.91 -0.43 5.34
CA CYS A 120 7.51 -0.25 5.02
C CYS A 120 7.24 -0.23 3.52
N ILE A 121 6.07 -0.73 3.13
CA ILE A 121 5.55 -0.66 1.76
C ILE A 121 4.17 -0.02 1.80
N TRP A 122 4.00 1.05 1.05
CA TRP A 122 2.71 1.60 0.66
C TRP A 122 2.38 1.12 -0.74
N PHE A 123 1.40 0.24 -0.87
CA PHE A 123 1.01 -0.35 -2.15
C PHE A 123 -0.39 0.08 -2.54
N HIS A 124 -0.50 0.83 -3.64
CA HIS A 124 -1.72 1.48 -4.06
C HIS A 124 -2.17 1.01 -5.44
N THR A 125 -3.33 0.37 -5.51
CA THR A 125 -3.94 -0.10 -6.76
C THR A 125 -4.95 0.93 -7.27
N LEU A 126 -4.74 1.40 -8.51
CA LEU A 126 -5.60 2.34 -9.22
C LEU A 126 -6.19 1.68 -10.46
N LYS A 127 -7.46 1.90 -10.73
CA LYS A 127 -8.08 1.47 -11.99
C LYS A 127 -7.43 2.20 -13.16
N ASN A 128 -7.44 3.53 -13.09
CA ASN A 128 -6.80 4.44 -14.03
C ASN A 128 -6.20 5.62 -13.26
N SER A 129 -5.31 6.37 -13.88
CA SER A 129 -4.73 7.58 -13.29
C SER A 129 -4.23 8.50 -14.40
N ASP A 130 -4.28 9.78 -14.14
CA ASP A 130 -3.63 10.84 -14.88
C ASP A 130 -2.63 11.58 -13.99
N LYS A 131 -2.02 12.62 -14.51
CA LYS A 131 -1.08 13.43 -13.73
C LYS A 131 -1.76 14.07 -12.52
N GLY A 132 -2.95 14.63 -12.69
CA GLY A 132 -3.71 15.25 -11.59
C GLY A 132 -4.05 14.27 -10.47
N THR A 133 -4.37 13.02 -10.81
CA THR A 133 -4.59 11.94 -9.82
C THR A 133 -3.32 11.70 -9.01
N PHE A 134 -2.16 11.57 -9.67
CA PHE A 134 -0.89 11.37 -8.97
C PHE A 134 -0.51 12.57 -8.10
N ASP A 135 -0.67 13.79 -8.59
CA ASP A 135 -0.36 15.00 -7.83
C ASP A 135 -1.18 15.05 -6.51
N VAL A 136 -2.47 14.71 -6.58
CA VAL A 136 -3.33 14.63 -5.39
C VAL A 136 -2.87 13.53 -4.43
N LEU A 137 -2.53 12.34 -4.93
CA LEU A 137 -2.07 11.22 -4.09
C LEU A 137 -0.73 11.52 -3.45
N ILE A 138 0.23 12.04 -4.21
CA ILE A 138 1.56 12.44 -3.72
C ILE A 138 1.43 13.51 -2.64
N LYS A 139 0.58 14.52 -2.85
CA LYS A 139 0.30 15.54 -1.83
C LYS A 139 -0.21 14.92 -0.53
N LYS A 140 -1.14 13.96 -0.60
CA LYS A 140 -1.66 13.27 0.59
C LYS A 140 -0.58 12.44 1.30
N ILE A 141 0.28 11.76 0.54
CA ILE A 141 1.42 10.99 1.06
C ILE A 141 2.38 11.93 1.81
N ASN A 142 2.79 13.03 1.17
CA ASN A 142 3.68 14.00 1.78
C ASN A 142 3.12 14.58 3.08
N ILE A 143 1.83 14.94 3.11
CA ILE A 143 1.16 15.43 4.33
C ILE A 143 1.21 14.34 5.40
N GLY A 144 0.81 13.11 5.07
CA GLY A 144 0.76 11.99 6.02
C GLY A 144 2.12 11.68 6.64
N ILE A 145 3.21 11.69 5.83
CA ILE A 145 4.57 11.47 6.33
C ILE A 145 5.01 12.68 7.18
N ASN A 146 4.88 13.91 6.68
CA ASN A 146 5.34 15.11 7.37
C ASN A 146 4.70 15.33 8.74
N GLU A 147 3.41 15.03 8.87
CA GLU A 147 2.72 15.13 10.17
C GLU A 147 3.29 14.20 11.24
N LYS A 148 3.95 13.13 10.84
CA LYS A 148 4.38 12.04 11.73
C LYS A 148 5.88 11.83 11.81
N ILE A 149 6.66 12.38 10.86
CA ILE A 149 8.10 12.15 10.75
C ILE A 149 8.89 12.57 11.99
N ASN A 150 8.39 13.53 12.76
CA ASN A 150 9.04 13.96 14.00
C ASN A 150 9.06 12.86 15.08
N ASN A 151 8.16 11.89 14.98
CA ASN A 151 8.09 10.74 15.88
C ASN A 151 8.86 9.53 15.33
N PHE A 152 9.43 9.65 14.12
CA PHE A 152 10.17 8.57 13.50
C PHE A 152 11.56 8.44 14.13
N ILE A 153 11.89 7.21 14.51
CA ILE A 153 13.19 6.86 15.09
C ILE A 153 13.84 5.83 14.17
N GLY A 154 15.13 5.99 13.92
CA GLY A 154 15.89 5.02 13.12
C GLY A 154 16.06 5.40 11.67
N LYS A 155 16.36 4.39 10.85
CA LYS A 155 16.64 4.49 9.42
C LYS A 155 16.08 3.25 8.73
N HIS A 156 15.02 3.44 7.94
CA HIS A 156 14.31 2.34 7.31
C HIS A 156 14.03 2.61 5.83
N ASN A 157 14.00 1.52 5.06
CA ASN A 157 13.63 1.58 3.66
C ASN A 157 12.11 1.59 3.53
N TRP A 158 11.61 2.56 2.81
CA TRP A 158 10.21 2.67 2.45
C TRP A 158 10.04 2.55 0.94
N LYS A 159 8.96 1.91 0.51
CA LYS A 159 8.59 1.82 -0.89
C LYS A 159 7.18 2.37 -1.09
N ILE A 160 7.06 3.33 -1.99
CA ILE A 160 5.76 3.84 -2.44
C ILE A 160 5.50 3.25 -3.83
N ILE A 161 4.40 2.56 -3.98
CA ILE A 161 4.09 1.79 -5.18
C ILE A 161 2.69 2.14 -5.69
N PHE A 162 2.59 2.45 -6.97
CA PHE A 162 1.31 2.58 -7.67
C PHE A 162 1.21 1.54 -8.79
N VAL A 163 0.13 0.77 -8.80
CA VAL A 163 -0.23 -0.14 -9.89
C VAL A 163 -1.45 0.44 -10.61
N VAL A 164 -1.30 0.79 -11.88
CA VAL A 164 -2.37 1.36 -12.72
C VAL A 164 -2.85 0.29 -13.70
N LEU A 165 -4.01 -0.29 -13.42
CA LEU A 165 -4.50 -1.50 -14.08
C LEU A 165 -4.78 -1.27 -15.57
N GLU A 166 -5.57 -0.25 -15.92
CA GLU A 166 -5.94 0.03 -17.33
C GLU A 166 -4.74 0.47 -18.18
N LYS A 167 -3.78 1.16 -17.58
CA LYS A 167 -2.55 1.59 -18.26
C LYS A 167 -1.45 0.54 -18.25
N ARG A 168 -1.63 -0.56 -17.54
CA ARG A 168 -0.64 -1.64 -17.39
C ARG A 168 0.72 -1.11 -16.94
N LYS A 169 0.71 -0.26 -15.91
CA LYS A 169 1.93 0.42 -15.42
C LYS A 169 2.14 0.18 -13.94
N LEU A 170 3.39 -0.03 -13.60
CA LEU A 170 3.91 -0.05 -12.25
C LEU A 170 4.82 1.16 -12.05
N TYR A 171 4.58 1.92 -10.99
CA TYR A 171 5.43 3.02 -10.55
C TYR A 171 5.97 2.67 -9.16
N THR A 172 7.28 2.76 -8.99
CA THR A 172 7.96 2.45 -7.73
C THR A 172 8.90 3.59 -7.33
N LEU A 173 8.85 3.98 -6.07
CA LEU A 173 9.77 4.94 -5.48
C LEU A 173 10.33 4.32 -4.20
N ASP A 174 11.65 4.23 -4.14
CA ASP A 174 12.39 3.86 -2.94
C ASP A 174 12.72 5.13 -2.16
N LEU A 175 12.34 5.16 -0.88
CA LEU A 175 12.62 6.24 0.05
C LEU A 175 13.44 5.69 1.20
N LEU A 176 14.47 6.44 1.59
CA LEU A 176 15.16 6.21 2.84
C LEU A 176 14.65 7.24 3.84
N LEU A 177 13.87 6.81 4.83
CA LEU A 177 13.46 7.66 5.93
C LEU A 177 14.49 7.59 7.04
N GLU A 178 14.98 8.74 7.45
CA GLU A 178 15.86 8.90 8.60
C GLU A 178 15.16 9.76 9.66
N SER A 179 15.58 9.62 10.92
CA SER A 179 14.99 10.37 12.04
C SER A 179 14.84 11.86 11.72
N LYS A 180 13.61 12.34 11.74
CA LYS A 180 13.22 13.74 11.50
C LYS A 180 13.58 14.30 10.12
N LYS A 181 13.96 13.45 9.15
CA LYS A 181 14.31 13.88 7.79
C LYS A 181 13.45 13.14 6.76
N TYR A 182 12.83 13.91 5.91
CA TYR A 182 12.06 13.41 4.78
C TYR A 182 12.16 14.37 3.60
N ASP A 183 12.71 13.91 2.49
CA ASP A 183 12.69 14.65 1.23
C ASP A 183 11.33 14.44 0.55
N GLN A 184 10.56 15.50 0.45
CA GLN A 184 9.22 15.45 -0.13
C GLN A 184 9.24 14.95 -1.57
N ILE A 185 8.29 14.09 -1.89
CA ILE A 185 8.03 13.63 -3.25
C ILE A 185 7.46 14.81 -4.05
N LYS A 186 8.14 15.23 -5.11
CA LYS A 186 7.75 16.41 -5.92
C LYS A 186 6.74 16.03 -7.00
N SER A 187 6.95 14.91 -7.69
CA SER A 187 6.09 14.47 -8.78
C SER A 187 6.20 12.97 -9.03
N ILE A 188 5.31 12.43 -9.87
CA ILE A 188 5.35 11.03 -10.33
C ILE A 188 6.62 10.75 -11.18
N ASP A 189 7.28 11.77 -11.69
CA ASP A 189 8.49 11.60 -12.51
C ASP A 189 9.71 11.10 -11.70
N GLN A 190 9.65 11.21 -10.36
CA GLN A 190 10.64 10.61 -9.47
C GLN A 190 10.50 9.09 -9.33
N PHE A 191 9.38 8.53 -9.79
CA PHE A 191 9.12 7.08 -9.71
C PHE A 191 9.74 6.36 -10.89
N LYS A 192 10.37 5.22 -10.63
CA LYS A 192 10.73 4.26 -11.67
C LYS A 192 9.44 3.71 -12.28
N LYS A 193 9.27 3.89 -13.59
CA LYS A 193 8.11 3.42 -14.33
C LYS A 193 8.45 2.13 -15.06
N LYS A 194 7.58 1.13 -14.95
CA LYS A 194 7.63 -0.11 -15.72
C LYS A 194 6.30 -0.37 -16.41
N GLU A 195 6.32 -0.69 -17.68
CA GLU A 195 5.17 -1.20 -18.41
C GLU A 195 5.08 -2.72 -18.23
N LEU A 196 3.86 -3.27 -18.00
CA LEU A 196 3.61 -4.66 -17.64
C LEU A 196 2.61 -5.32 -18.60
#